data_62f6d756480a0d5b6d761028611d16f4
#
_entry.id   62f6d756480a0d5b6d761028611d16f4
#
_cell.length_a   1.000
_cell.length_b   1.000
_cell.length_c   1.000
_cell.angle_alpha   90.00
_cell.angle_beta   90.00
_cell.angle_gamma   90.00
#
_symmetry.space_group_name_H-M   'P 1'
#
loop_
_entity.id
_entity.type
_entity.pdbx_description
1 polymer ?
#
loop_
_entity_poly.entity_id
_entity_poly.type
_entity_poly.pdbx_seq_one_letter_code
_entity_poly.pdbx_strand_id
1 'polypeptide(L)'
;RYIRRQRQMCIRDSYETGPGKDRRFDLEPSHQPGAPRIRRLNSPVDHHREYWDFASEGPFVEIAEDLLGPDVKFHHSKLNFKWGDGGEEVKWHQDIQFWPHTNYEVLTLGVYLDDVDPTMAPMGIIPGSHNGPLFDLYDESDTWTGNISENDLTLLELDSAEYLSGPAGTVTVHNCRCVHGSAPNLSSRSRPLFLCAYSAAHALPITDLTRGGKYSETIVRGKAARWAKFDSRPVLLPPDWSKTRHKSIFEHQQNEN
;
A
#
# COMPACT_ATOMS: atom_id res chain seq x y z
N ARG A 1 19.96 3.22 -5.56
CA ARG A 1 20.47 2.72 -6.86
C ARG A 1 20.09 1.26 -7.10
N TYR A 2 20.27 0.35 -6.14
CA TYR A 2 19.98 -1.08 -6.28
C TYR A 2 18.48 -1.35 -6.51
N ILE A 3 17.59 -0.78 -5.72
CA ILE A 3 16.13 -0.93 -5.88
C ILE A 3 15.66 -0.50 -7.28
N ARG A 4 16.20 0.59 -7.83
CA ARG A 4 15.89 1.01 -9.21
C ARG A 4 16.30 -0.05 -10.24
N ARG A 5 17.44 -0.71 -10.05
CA ARG A 5 17.88 -1.80 -10.94
C ARG A 5 16.94 -3.01 -10.85
N GLN A 6 16.54 -3.40 -9.63
CA GLN A 6 15.59 -4.50 -9.42
C GLN A 6 14.23 -4.19 -10.06
N ARG A 7 13.74 -2.94 -9.97
CA ARG A 7 12.54 -2.50 -10.67
C ARG A 7 12.61 -2.79 -12.17
N GLN A 8 13.71 -2.46 -12.83
CA GLN A 8 13.88 -2.73 -14.27
C GLN A 8 13.89 -4.21 -14.60
N MET A 9 14.46 -5.05 -13.73
CA MET A 9 14.38 -6.51 -13.88
C MET A 9 12.94 -7.00 -13.78
N CYS A 10 12.18 -6.54 -12.77
CA CYS A 10 10.76 -6.89 -12.62
C CYS A 10 9.92 -6.46 -13.83
N ILE A 11 10.15 -5.27 -14.38
CA ILE A 11 9.48 -4.82 -15.61
C ILE A 11 9.78 -5.78 -16.77
N ARG A 12 11.03 -6.18 -16.93
CA ARG A 12 11.42 -7.13 -17.97
C ARG A 12 10.78 -8.51 -17.77
N ASP A 13 10.74 -9.01 -16.53
CA ASP A 13 10.12 -10.29 -16.19
C ASP A 13 8.61 -10.32 -16.51
N SER A 14 7.96 -9.15 -16.51
CA SER A 14 6.53 -9.04 -16.83
C SER A 14 6.23 -9.07 -18.34
N TYR A 15 7.22 -8.96 -19.22
CA TYR A 15 7.01 -8.82 -20.67
C TYR A 15 6.26 -10.01 -21.30
N GLU A 16 6.46 -11.20 -20.75
CA GLU A 16 5.86 -12.44 -21.27
C GLU A 16 4.68 -12.92 -20.42
N THR A 17 4.36 -12.21 -19.33
CA THR A 17 3.26 -12.58 -18.46
C THR A 17 1.94 -11.96 -18.93
N GLY A 18 0.83 -12.49 -18.47
CA GLY A 18 -0.51 -11.96 -18.71
C GLY A 18 -1.35 -12.01 -17.44
N PRO A 19 -2.55 -11.41 -17.44
CA PRO A 19 -3.41 -11.36 -16.27
C PRO A 19 -3.63 -12.75 -15.65
N GLY A 20 -3.37 -12.85 -14.33
CA GLY A 20 -3.54 -14.08 -13.56
C GLY A 20 -2.51 -15.19 -13.79
N LYS A 21 -1.55 -15.03 -14.71
CA LYS A 21 -0.50 -16.04 -14.96
C LYS A 21 0.63 -16.01 -13.95
N ASP A 22 0.98 -14.82 -13.46
CA ASP A 22 2.03 -14.64 -12.47
C ASP A 22 1.50 -13.76 -11.32
N ARG A 23 1.31 -14.36 -10.15
CA ARG A 23 0.74 -13.69 -8.96
C ARG A 23 1.63 -12.61 -8.38
N ARG A 24 2.90 -12.53 -8.82
CA ARG A 24 3.78 -11.42 -8.43
C ARG A 24 3.26 -10.10 -8.96
N PHE A 25 2.60 -10.11 -10.12
CA PHE A 25 2.17 -8.92 -10.84
C PHE A 25 0.66 -8.73 -10.79
N ASP A 26 0.25 -7.53 -10.47
CA ASP A 26 -1.06 -6.99 -10.78
C ASP A 26 -0.89 -6.11 -12.02
N LEU A 27 -1.63 -6.40 -13.08
CA LEU A 27 -1.45 -5.81 -14.41
C LEU A 27 -2.63 -4.93 -14.77
N GLU A 28 -2.39 -3.79 -15.44
CA GLU A 28 -3.45 -3.00 -16.04
C GLU A 28 -4.11 -3.77 -17.22
N PRO A 29 -5.39 -3.54 -17.53
CA PRO A 29 -6.07 -4.18 -18.67
C PRO A 29 -5.37 -3.94 -20.00
N SER A 30 -4.64 -2.82 -20.11
CA SER A 30 -3.88 -2.43 -21.30
C SER A 30 -2.50 -3.12 -21.42
N HIS A 31 -2.13 -3.97 -20.45
CA HIS A 31 -0.85 -4.68 -20.47
C HIS A 31 -0.75 -5.63 -21.68
N GLN A 32 0.39 -5.58 -22.37
CA GLN A 32 0.70 -6.44 -23.49
C GLN A 32 2.16 -6.93 -23.42
N PRO A 33 2.47 -8.11 -23.97
CA PRO A 33 3.85 -8.55 -24.14
C PRO A 33 4.69 -7.49 -24.87
N GLY A 34 5.84 -7.16 -24.32
CA GLY A 34 6.72 -6.10 -24.86
C GLY A 34 6.30 -4.65 -24.56
N ALA A 35 5.09 -4.42 -24.07
CA ALA A 35 4.60 -3.11 -23.63
C ALA A 35 3.99 -3.21 -22.21
N PRO A 36 4.81 -3.41 -21.17
CA PRO A 36 4.33 -3.74 -19.83
C PRO A 36 3.59 -2.58 -19.18
N ARG A 37 2.42 -2.90 -18.61
CA ARG A 37 1.61 -2.00 -17.79
C ARG A 37 1.33 -2.68 -16.45
N ILE A 38 2.32 -2.65 -15.57
CA ILE A 38 2.23 -3.24 -14.24
C ILE A 38 1.61 -2.21 -13.29
N ARG A 39 0.49 -2.52 -12.66
CA ARG A 39 -0.06 -1.72 -11.57
C ARG A 39 0.85 -1.83 -10.35
N ARG A 40 1.16 -3.08 -10.00
CA ARG A 40 1.86 -3.42 -8.77
C ARG A 40 2.70 -4.68 -8.92
N LEU A 41 3.89 -4.67 -8.31
CA LEU A 41 4.60 -5.88 -7.92
C LEU A 41 4.25 -6.17 -6.45
N ASN A 42 3.66 -7.33 -6.21
CA ASN A 42 3.30 -7.80 -4.87
C ASN A 42 4.52 -8.37 -4.17
N SER A 43 4.68 -8.06 -2.88
CA SER A 43 5.74 -8.57 -2.00
C SER A 43 7.14 -8.53 -2.61
N PRO A 44 7.62 -7.37 -3.14
CA PRO A 44 8.95 -7.28 -3.74
C PRO A 44 10.08 -7.80 -2.83
N VAL A 45 9.93 -7.69 -1.52
CA VAL A 45 10.90 -8.22 -0.54
C VAL A 45 11.08 -9.75 -0.64
N ASP A 46 10.07 -10.48 -1.12
CA ASP A 46 10.14 -11.93 -1.27
C ASP A 46 10.92 -12.37 -2.53
N HIS A 47 11.05 -11.47 -3.49
CA HIS A 47 11.60 -11.77 -4.80
C HIS A 47 13.06 -11.36 -4.95
N HIS A 48 13.45 -10.26 -4.28
CA HIS A 48 14.82 -9.72 -4.38
C HIS A 48 15.31 -9.26 -3.01
N ARG A 49 16.49 -9.72 -2.64
CA ARG A 49 17.09 -9.47 -1.34
C ARG A 49 17.27 -7.97 -1.06
N GLU A 50 17.60 -7.20 -2.05
CA GLU A 50 17.84 -5.75 -1.89
C GLU A 50 16.60 -4.99 -1.39
N TYR A 51 15.39 -5.46 -1.74
CA TYR A 51 14.15 -4.90 -1.17
C TYR A 51 14.00 -5.26 0.31
N TRP A 52 14.34 -6.51 0.67
CA TRP A 52 14.30 -6.92 2.07
C TRP A 52 15.35 -6.20 2.91
N ASP A 53 16.61 -6.14 2.46
CA ASP A 53 17.67 -5.43 3.18
C ASP A 53 17.29 -3.96 3.40
N PHE A 54 16.70 -3.29 2.39
CA PHE A 54 16.18 -1.93 2.56
C PHE A 54 15.03 -1.84 3.56
N ALA A 55 14.11 -2.81 3.56
CA ALA A 55 12.94 -2.82 4.44
C ALA A 55 13.28 -3.22 5.89
N SER A 56 14.33 -4.01 6.12
CA SER A 56 14.67 -4.55 7.45
C SER A 56 15.84 -3.84 8.14
N GLU A 57 16.70 -3.16 7.39
CA GLU A 57 17.93 -2.55 7.90
C GLU A 57 18.09 -1.08 7.50
N GLY A 58 17.23 -0.59 6.60
CA GLY A 58 17.32 0.75 6.03
C GLY A 58 16.56 1.82 6.84
N PRO A 59 16.49 3.06 6.31
CA PRO A 59 15.88 4.20 7.00
C PRO A 59 14.39 4.01 7.32
N PHE A 60 13.69 3.13 6.64
CA PHE A 60 12.28 2.84 6.95
C PHE A 60 12.10 2.29 8.36
N VAL A 61 12.99 1.41 8.79
CA VAL A 61 12.90 0.79 10.11
C VAL A 61 13.22 1.80 11.21
N GLU A 62 14.17 2.72 10.97
CA GLU A 62 14.50 3.80 11.89
C GLU A 62 13.30 4.73 12.10
N ILE A 63 12.65 5.16 11.00
CA ILE A 63 11.45 5.98 11.06
C ILE A 63 10.29 5.22 11.74
N ALA A 64 10.14 3.92 11.46
CA ALA A 64 9.11 3.12 12.10
C ALA A 64 9.34 2.97 13.61
N GLU A 65 10.60 2.80 14.06
CA GLU A 65 10.98 2.77 15.47
C GLU A 65 10.67 4.08 16.18
N ASP A 66 11.01 5.21 15.56
CA ASP A 66 10.74 6.54 16.11
C ASP A 66 9.23 6.79 16.31
N LEU A 67 8.38 6.26 15.43
CA LEU A 67 6.94 6.52 15.44
C LEU A 67 6.11 5.46 16.18
N LEU A 68 6.55 4.19 16.17
CA LEU A 68 5.83 3.05 16.78
C LEU A 68 6.43 2.58 18.11
N GLY A 69 7.61 3.08 18.46
CA GLY A 69 8.39 2.61 19.60
C GLY A 69 9.39 1.52 19.25
N PRO A 70 10.13 1.00 20.24
CA PRO A 70 11.36 0.22 20.03
C PRO A 70 11.13 -1.19 19.48
N ASP A 71 9.92 -1.72 19.54
CA ASP A 71 9.61 -3.09 19.14
C ASP A 71 8.73 -3.05 17.88
N VAL A 72 9.33 -3.27 16.70
CA VAL A 72 8.69 -3.11 15.38
C VAL A 72 8.68 -4.40 14.60
N LYS A 73 7.54 -4.69 13.96
CA LYS A 73 7.36 -5.79 13.01
C LYS A 73 7.19 -5.26 11.58
N PHE A 74 7.73 -6.00 10.63
CA PHE A 74 7.40 -5.84 9.23
C PHE A 74 6.08 -6.57 8.92
N HIS A 75 5.18 -5.93 8.14
CA HIS A 75 3.92 -6.54 7.75
C HIS A 75 3.94 -7.01 6.29
N HIS A 76 4.07 -6.09 5.34
CA HIS A 76 4.12 -6.42 3.91
C HIS A 76 4.80 -5.33 3.08
N SER A 77 5.05 -5.62 1.81
CA SER A 77 5.55 -4.64 0.85
C SER A 77 4.82 -4.68 -0.49
N LYS A 78 4.84 -3.56 -1.18
CA LYS A 78 4.29 -3.41 -2.53
C LYS A 78 5.11 -2.38 -3.32
N LEU A 79 5.26 -2.58 -4.63
CA LEU A 79 5.84 -1.58 -5.53
C LEU A 79 4.76 -1.20 -6.55
N ASN A 80 4.20 0.00 -6.39
CA ASN A 80 3.22 0.56 -7.31
C ASN A 80 3.93 1.32 -8.41
N PHE A 81 3.58 1.07 -9.68
CA PHE A 81 4.26 1.68 -10.82
C PHE A 81 3.63 2.99 -11.27
N LYS A 82 2.32 3.09 -11.25
CA LYS A 82 1.54 4.25 -11.75
C LYS A 82 2.15 4.84 -13.02
N TRP A 83 1.93 4.15 -14.12
CA TRP A 83 2.48 4.52 -15.43
C TRP A 83 2.05 5.92 -15.85
N GLY A 84 2.84 6.55 -16.71
CA GLY A 84 2.41 7.72 -17.47
C GLY A 84 1.31 7.37 -18.47
N ASP A 85 0.71 8.38 -19.06
CA ASP A 85 -0.30 8.24 -20.11
C ASP A 85 -1.50 7.37 -19.65
N GLY A 86 -2.11 7.74 -18.50
CA GLY A 86 -3.32 7.12 -17.98
C GLY A 86 -3.10 6.03 -16.92
N GLY A 87 -1.99 6.06 -16.19
CA GLY A 87 -1.80 5.19 -15.02
C GLY A 87 -2.96 5.35 -14.03
N GLU A 88 -3.50 4.21 -13.58
CA GLU A 88 -4.81 4.14 -12.94
C GLU A 88 -4.91 4.88 -11.60
N GLU A 89 -6.09 5.39 -11.31
CA GLU A 89 -6.46 5.97 -10.04
C GLU A 89 -6.36 4.95 -8.89
N VAL A 90 -6.06 5.45 -7.69
CA VAL A 90 -6.34 4.79 -6.43
C VAL A 90 -7.29 5.69 -5.66
N LYS A 91 -8.55 5.30 -5.56
CA LYS A 91 -9.60 6.08 -4.91
C LYS A 91 -9.29 6.25 -3.42
N TRP A 92 -9.90 7.26 -2.79
CA TRP A 92 -9.73 7.54 -1.37
C TRP A 92 -10.14 6.35 -0.50
N HIS A 93 -9.26 5.95 0.41
CA HIS A 93 -9.44 4.80 1.30
C HIS A 93 -8.59 4.93 2.56
N GLN A 94 -8.76 3.99 3.48
CA GLN A 94 -7.94 3.82 4.67
C GLN A 94 -7.36 2.40 4.63
N ASP A 95 -6.08 2.26 4.85
CA ASP A 95 -5.36 0.99 4.73
C ASP A 95 -5.82 -0.08 5.74
N ILE A 96 -6.17 0.34 6.97
CA ILE A 96 -6.46 -0.58 8.08
C ILE A 96 -7.62 -1.55 7.78
N GLN A 97 -8.54 -1.18 6.91
CA GLN A 97 -9.70 -1.99 6.59
C GLN A 97 -9.36 -3.17 5.65
N PHE A 98 -8.23 -3.10 4.94
CA PHE A 98 -7.73 -4.19 4.10
C PHE A 98 -6.98 -5.26 4.90
N TRP A 99 -6.38 -4.87 6.02
CA TRP A 99 -5.56 -5.72 6.88
C TRP A 99 -5.67 -5.27 8.35
N PRO A 100 -6.86 -5.45 8.95
CA PRO A 100 -7.15 -4.97 10.29
C PRO A 100 -6.24 -5.61 11.34
N HIS A 101 -5.88 -4.79 12.33
CA HIS A 101 -5.04 -5.17 13.46
C HIS A 101 -5.78 -4.94 14.79
N THR A 102 -5.26 -5.49 15.86
CA THR A 102 -5.80 -5.31 17.22
C THR A 102 -5.77 -3.85 17.70
N ASN A 103 -4.95 -3.02 17.07
CA ASN A 103 -4.88 -1.57 17.29
C ASN A 103 -4.33 -0.84 16.06
N TYR A 104 -4.21 0.47 16.12
CA TYR A 104 -3.84 1.35 15.01
C TYR A 104 -2.39 1.83 15.02
N GLU A 105 -1.53 1.17 15.79
CA GLU A 105 -0.09 1.44 15.78
C GLU A 105 0.55 0.70 14.58
N VAL A 106 0.12 1.09 13.39
CA VAL A 106 0.54 0.57 12.08
C VAL A 106 0.76 1.71 11.11
N LEU A 107 1.89 1.67 10.40
CA LEU A 107 2.32 2.69 9.44
C LEU A 107 2.61 2.08 8.09
N THR A 108 2.38 2.86 7.04
CA THR A 108 2.90 2.60 5.69
C THR A 108 3.96 3.65 5.36
N LEU A 109 5.18 3.22 5.06
CA LEU A 109 6.27 4.05 4.56
C LEU A 109 6.47 3.79 3.08
N GLY A 110 6.61 4.86 2.31
CA GLY A 110 6.88 4.79 0.87
C GLY A 110 8.15 5.55 0.51
N VAL A 111 8.85 5.11 -0.54
CA VAL A 111 9.95 5.87 -1.14
C VAL A 111 9.74 6.00 -2.63
N TYR A 112 9.82 7.22 -3.13
CA TYR A 112 9.83 7.47 -4.57
C TYR A 112 11.14 7.03 -5.19
N LEU A 113 11.07 6.20 -6.22
CA LEU A 113 12.26 5.70 -6.91
C LEU A 113 12.75 6.67 -7.99
N ASP A 114 11.93 7.61 -8.43
CA ASP A 114 12.24 8.67 -9.38
C ASP A 114 11.69 10.00 -8.84
N ASP A 115 12.10 11.13 -9.44
CA ASP A 115 11.55 12.44 -9.09
C ASP A 115 10.07 12.49 -9.41
N VAL A 116 9.27 12.97 -8.48
CA VAL A 116 7.81 13.09 -8.58
C VAL A 116 7.39 14.54 -8.42
N ASP A 117 6.79 15.10 -9.45
CA ASP A 117 6.17 16.42 -9.41
C ASP A 117 4.62 16.33 -9.34
N PRO A 118 3.92 17.45 -9.10
CA PRO A 118 2.47 17.45 -8.96
C PRO A 118 1.71 16.90 -10.17
N THR A 119 2.27 16.91 -11.38
CA THR A 119 1.60 16.42 -12.60
C THR A 119 1.56 14.90 -12.72
N MET A 120 2.40 14.20 -11.91
CA MET A 120 2.55 12.75 -11.92
C MET A 120 1.58 12.02 -11.00
N ALA A 121 0.52 12.69 -10.56
CA ALA A 121 -0.46 12.17 -9.60
C ALA A 121 0.20 11.61 -8.33
N PRO A 122 0.94 12.42 -7.56
CA PRO A 122 1.49 12.00 -6.28
C PRO A 122 0.40 11.49 -5.35
N MET A 123 0.79 10.74 -4.33
CA MET A 123 -0.14 10.31 -3.29
C MET A 123 -0.67 11.53 -2.54
N GLY A 124 -2.00 11.65 -2.50
CA GLY A 124 -2.70 12.63 -1.68
C GLY A 124 -3.08 12.03 -0.34
N ILE A 125 -2.98 12.83 0.71
CA ILE A 125 -3.44 12.51 2.06
C ILE A 125 -4.35 13.61 2.59
N ILE A 126 -5.29 13.26 3.46
CA ILE A 126 -6.07 14.24 4.21
C ILE A 126 -5.42 14.40 5.60
N PRO A 127 -4.76 15.54 5.89
CA PRO A 127 -4.10 15.77 7.17
C PRO A 127 -5.06 15.60 8.34
N GLY A 128 -4.62 14.91 9.40
CA GLY A 128 -5.45 14.72 10.61
C GLY A 128 -6.52 13.62 10.50
N SER A 129 -6.84 13.10 9.32
CA SER A 129 -7.90 12.11 9.10
C SER A 129 -7.69 10.79 9.86
N HIS A 130 -6.47 10.47 10.25
CA HIS A 130 -6.17 9.31 11.09
C HIS A 130 -6.79 9.38 12.50
N ASN A 131 -7.17 10.56 12.97
CA ASN A 131 -7.89 10.79 14.22
C ASN A 131 -9.41 10.77 14.03
N GLY A 132 -9.88 10.83 12.80
CA GLY A 132 -11.29 10.83 12.40
C GLY A 132 -11.94 9.43 12.45
N PRO A 133 -13.13 9.29 11.85
CA PRO A 133 -13.84 8.01 11.77
C PRO A 133 -13.10 7.02 10.84
N LEU A 134 -13.48 5.75 10.95
CA LEU A 134 -13.31 4.77 9.86
C LEU A 134 -14.57 4.81 9.01
N PHE A 135 -14.38 4.90 7.69
CA PHE A 135 -15.48 4.90 6.73
C PHE A 135 -15.84 3.48 6.32
N ASP A 136 -17.07 3.24 5.93
CA ASP A 136 -17.45 1.97 5.36
C ASP A 136 -16.90 1.85 3.93
N LEU A 137 -16.31 0.69 3.61
CA LEU A 137 -15.82 0.38 2.27
C LEU A 137 -16.69 -0.66 1.55
N TYR A 138 -17.88 -0.94 2.10
CA TYR A 138 -18.95 -1.68 1.42
C TYR A 138 -19.95 -0.68 0.82
N ASP A 139 -20.57 -1.07 -0.29
CA ASP A 139 -21.67 -0.31 -0.87
C ASP A 139 -23.03 -0.69 -0.24
N GLU A 140 -24.10 -0.05 -0.70
CA GLU A 140 -25.48 -0.29 -0.23
C GLU A 140 -25.96 -1.74 -0.48
N SER A 141 -25.29 -2.49 -1.34
CA SER A 141 -25.55 -3.90 -1.64
C SER A 141 -24.72 -4.86 -0.81
N ASP A 142 -24.00 -4.35 0.22
CA ASP A 142 -23.05 -5.12 1.04
C ASP A 142 -21.89 -5.71 0.20
N THR A 143 -21.51 -5.02 -0.87
CA THR A 143 -20.40 -5.40 -1.73
C THR A 143 -19.16 -4.57 -1.39
N TRP A 144 -18.04 -5.25 -1.17
CA TRP A 144 -16.76 -4.58 -0.89
C TRP A 144 -16.24 -3.83 -2.12
N THR A 145 -16.15 -2.52 -2.01
CA THR A 145 -15.63 -1.63 -3.06
C THR A 145 -14.17 -1.25 -2.86
N GLY A 146 -13.68 -1.29 -1.61
CA GLY A 146 -12.31 -0.91 -1.26
C GLY A 146 -12.03 0.60 -1.37
N ASN A 147 -13.08 1.44 -1.40
CA ASN A 147 -12.97 2.89 -1.36
C ASN A 147 -14.08 3.52 -0.53
N ILE A 148 -13.83 4.72 -0.05
CA ILE A 148 -14.81 5.54 0.66
C ILE A 148 -15.90 5.96 -0.34
N SER A 149 -17.17 5.89 0.06
CA SER A 149 -18.31 6.27 -0.76
C SER A 149 -18.31 7.77 -1.10
N GLU A 150 -18.93 8.15 -2.23
CA GLU A 150 -19.08 9.57 -2.60
C GLU A 150 -19.83 10.37 -1.51
N ASN A 151 -20.79 9.75 -0.84
CA ASN A 151 -21.51 10.40 0.26
C ASN A 151 -20.58 10.66 1.45
N ASP A 152 -19.76 9.68 1.84
CA ASP A 152 -18.82 9.83 2.95
C ASP A 152 -17.68 10.79 2.62
N LEU A 153 -17.27 10.87 1.36
CA LEU A 153 -16.29 11.86 0.92
C LEU A 153 -16.75 13.30 1.18
N THR A 154 -18.05 13.56 1.21
CA THR A 154 -18.59 14.90 1.56
C THR A 154 -18.34 15.28 3.02
N LEU A 155 -18.02 14.32 3.89
CA LEU A 155 -17.67 14.55 5.29
C LEU A 155 -16.19 14.91 5.48
N LEU A 156 -15.40 14.86 4.42
CA LEU A 156 -13.97 15.14 4.42
C LEU A 156 -13.69 16.51 3.79
N GLU A 157 -12.71 17.21 4.31
CA GLU A 157 -12.19 18.44 3.72
C GLU A 157 -11.23 18.09 2.56
N LEU A 158 -11.75 17.61 1.44
CA LEU A 158 -10.93 17.18 0.29
C LEU A 158 -10.02 18.29 -0.24
N ASP A 159 -10.44 19.55 -0.13
CA ASP A 159 -9.64 20.73 -0.53
C ASP A 159 -8.40 20.90 0.38
N SER A 160 -8.38 20.29 1.56
CA SER A 160 -7.22 20.27 2.47
C SER A 160 -6.19 19.21 2.13
N ALA A 161 -6.42 18.41 1.09
CA ALA A 161 -5.53 17.32 0.72
C ALA A 161 -4.12 17.81 0.40
N GLU A 162 -3.13 17.19 1.02
CA GLU A 162 -1.72 17.42 0.74
C GLU A 162 -1.19 16.35 -0.21
N TYR A 163 -0.53 16.79 -1.29
CA TYR A 163 0.00 15.91 -2.32
C TYR A 163 1.51 15.74 -2.16
N LEU A 164 1.93 14.53 -1.82
CA LEU A 164 3.29 14.20 -1.43
C LEU A 164 4.20 14.05 -2.65
N SER A 165 4.74 15.14 -3.15
CA SER A 165 5.72 15.17 -4.25
C SER A 165 7.14 15.39 -3.72
N GLY A 166 8.15 15.14 -4.55
CA GLY A 166 9.54 15.39 -4.20
C GLY A 166 10.55 14.65 -5.09
N PRO A 167 11.86 14.88 -4.87
CA PRO A 167 12.90 14.20 -5.61
C PRO A 167 12.96 12.69 -5.29
N ALA A 168 13.64 11.95 -6.14
CA ALA A 168 13.92 10.53 -5.88
C ALA A 168 14.58 10.32 -4.52
N GLY A 169 14.05 9.38 -3.74
CA GLY A 169 14.46 9.15 -2.37
C GLY A 169 13.58 9.86 -1.32
N THR A 170 12.64 10.71 -1.75
CA THR A 170 11.62 11.24 -0.83
C THR A 170 10.85 10.12 -0.17
N VAL A 171 10.79 10.15 1.16
CA VAL A 171 10.03 9.19 1.98
C VAL A 171 8.68 9.80 2.35
N THR A 172 7.63 9.03 2.15
CA THR A 172 6.27 9.33 2.61
C THR A 172 5.91 8.43 3.79
N VAL A 173 5.17 8.95 4.75
CA VAL A 173 4.70 8.18 5.92
C VAL A 173 3.23 8.49 6.15
N HIS A 174 2.43 7.47 6.38
CA HIS A 174 1.05 7.65 6.82
C HIS A 174 0.62 6.52 7.78
N ASN A 175 -0.22 6.89 8.74
CA ASN A 175 -0.87 5.93 9.63
C ASN A 175 -1.91 5.12 8.84
N CYS A 176 -2.15 3.89 9.25
CA CYS A 176 -3.11 2.99 8.61
C CYS A 176 -4.56 3.52 8.56
N ARG A 177 -4.91 4.50 9.40
CA ARG A 177 -6.21 5.19 9.42
C ARG A 177 -6.24 6.46 8.55
N CYS A 178 -5.09 6.91 8.04
CA CYS A 178 -5.04 8.11 7.24
C CYS A 178 -5.79 7.90 5.92
N VAL A 179 -6.73 8.79 5.61
CA VAL A 179 -7.41 8.80 4.32
C VAL A 179 -6.43 9.25 3.26
N HIS A 180 -6.23 8.42 2.25
CA HIS A 180 -5.29 8.67 1.17
C HIS A 180 -5.77 8.10 -0.17
N GLY A 181 -5.20 8.62 -1.24
CA GLY A 181 -5.55 8.22 -2.59
C GLY A 181 -4.58 8.82 -3.61
N SER A 182 -4.84 8.63 -4.89
CA SER A 182 -4.09 9.32 -5.94
C SER A 182 -4.86 9.31 -7.26
N ALA A 183 -4.92 10.46 -7.92
CA ALA A 183 -5.56 10.63 -9.22
C ALA A 183 -4.92 9.76 -10.33
N PRO A 184 -5.53 9.62 -11.50
CA PRO A 184 -4.88 9.05 -12.67
C PRO A 184 -3.62 9.84 -13.05
N ASN A 185 -2.56 9.14 -13.47
CA ASN A 185 -1.34 9.81 -13.92
C ASN A 185 -1.44 10.17 -15.40
N LEU A 186 -1.76 11.41 -15.69
CA LEU A 186 -1.88 11.93 -17.06
C LEU A 186 -0.56 12.48 -17.64
N SER A 187 0.51 12.49 -16.85
CA SER A 187 1.85 12.85 -17.36
C SER A 187 2.44 11.73 -18.23
N SER A 188 3.47 12.03 -18.98
CA SER A 188 4.22 11.02 -19.78
C SER A 188 5.23 10.18 -18.95
N ARG A 189 5.34 10.43 -17.63
CA ARG A 189 6.32 9.77 -16.75
C ARG A 189 5.65 8.86 -15.74
N SER A 190 6.21 7.67 -15.51
CA SER A 190 5.75 6.77 -14.46
C SER A 190 6.16 7.26 -13.06
N ARG A 191 5.35 6.93 -12.05
CA ARG A 191 5.58 7.26 -10.65
C ARG A 191 5.77 5.98 -9.82
N PRO A 192 6.94 5.35 -9.86
CA PRO A 192 7.21 4.16 -9.06
C PRO A 192 7.38 4.52 -7.59
N LEU A 193 6.57 3.87 -6.73
CA LEU A 193 6.56 4.05 -5.28
C LEU A 193 6.72 2.69 -4.60
N PHE A 194 7.84 2.47 -3.93
CA PHE A 194 8.07 1.28 -3.10
C PHE A 194 7.52 1.55 -1.70
N LEU A 195 6.64 0.68 -1.24
CA LEU A 195 5.91 0.82 0.01
C LEU A 195 6.17 -0.39 0.92
N CYS A 196 6.36 -0.12 2.21
CA CYS A 196 6.44 -1.13 3.27
C CYS A 196 5.51 -0.74 4.42
N ALA A 197 4.74 -1.68 4.92
CA ALA A 197 3.94 -1.52 6.12
C ALA A 197 4.65 -2.14 7.33
N TYR A 198 4.59 -1.43 8.44
CA TYR A 198 5.14 -1.84 9.73
C TYR A 198 4.11 -1.67 10.82
N SER A 199 4.19 -2.50 11.85
CA SER A 199 3.37 -2.38 13.05
C SER A 199 4.22 -2.43 14.31
N ALA A 200 3.71 -1.83 15.39
CA ALA A 200 4.26 -2.11 16.71
C ALA A 200 4.15 -3.62 17.00
N ALA A 201 5.14 -4.19 17.70
CA ALA A 201 5.17 -5.64 17.94
C ALA A 201 3.91 -6.19 18.64
N HIS A 202 3.20 -5.35 19.39
CA HIS A 202 1.98 -5.70 20.11
C HIS A 202 0.68 -5.48 19.31
N ALA A 203 0.77 -4.90 18.10
CA ALA A 203 -0.35 -4.77 17.18
C ALA A 203 -0.39 -6.02 16.30
N LEU A 204 -1.37 -6.89 16.52
CA LEU A 204 -1.47 -8.16 15.83
C LEU A 204 -2.54 -8.09 14.73
N PRO A 205 -2.27 -8.62 13.53
CA PRO A 205 -3.30 -8.73 12.51
C PRO A 205 -4.39 -9.70 12.96
N ILE A 206 -5.64 -9.38 12.65
CA ILE A 206 -6.83 -10.18 13.01
C ILE A 206 -7.47 -10.87 11.82
N THR A 207 -6.92 -10.72 10.63
CA THR A 207 -7.31 -11.41 9.40
C THR A 207 -6.16 -12.23 8.85
N ASP A 208 -6.43 -13.06 7.84
CA ASP A 208 -5.44 -13.95 7.24
C ASP A 208 -4.20 -13.17 6.71
N LEU A 209 -3.03 -13.63 7.12
CA LEU A 209 -1.72 -13.08 6.78
C LEU A 209 -1.17 -13.56 5.43
N THR A 210 -1.91 -14.33 4.66
CA THR A 210 -1.43 -14.89 3.37
C THR A 210 -0.92 -13.83 2.40
N ARG A 211 -1.24 -12.56 2.65
CA ARG A 211 -0.77 -11.40 1.87
C ARG A 211 0.60 -10.88 2.26
N GLY A 212 1.04 -11.19 3.48
CA GLY A 212 2.27 -10.60 4.05
C GLY A 212 3.55 -11.11 3.39
N GLY A 213 3.49 -12.28 2.75
CA GLY A 213 4.65 -12.91 2.15
C GLY A 213 5.57 -13.58 3.19
N LYS A 214 6.74 -13.99 2.71
CA LYS A 214 7.75 -14.76 3.49
C LYS A 214 8.21 -14.06 4.78
N TYR A 215 8.28 -12.75 4.77
CA TYR A 215 8.82 -11.95 5.87
C TYR A 215 7.75 -11.31 6.74
N SER A 216 6.46 -11.60 6.50
CA SER A 216 5.38 -11.08 7.33
C SER A 216 5.59 -11.42 8.80
N GLU A 217 5.27 -10.48 9.69
CA GLU A 217 5.42 -10.58 11.15
C GLU A 217 6.87 -10.74 11.66
N THR A 218 7.87 -10.58 10.78
CA THR A 218 9.27 -10.56 11.20
C THR A 218 9.57 -9.33 12.09
N ILE A 219 10.14 -9.55 13.26
CA ILE A 219 10.66 -8.48 14.11
C ILE A 219 11.88 -7.84 13.43
N VAL A 220 11.80 -6.56 13.11
CA VAL A 220 12.88 -5.80 12.45
C VAL A 220 13.58 -4.84 13.41
N ARG A 221 12.97 -4.54 14.57
CA ARG A 221 13.57 -3.84 15.71
C ARG A 221 13.07 -4.44 17.02
N GLY A 222 13.92 -4.38 18.04
CA GLY A 222 13.57 -4.78 19.40
C GLY A 222 13.22 -6.26 19.55
N LYS A 223 12.08 -6.56 20.14
CA LYS A 223 11.66 -7.92 20.49
C LYS A 223 10.17 -8.15 20.23
N ALA A 224 9.79 -9.42 20.11
CA ALA A 224 8.40 -9.85 20.02
C ALA A 224 7.63 -9.48 21.30
N ALA A 225 6.41 -9.00 21.13
CA ALA A 225 5.52 -8.70 22.25
C ALA A 225 5.01 -10.01 22.89
N ARG A 226 4.88 -9.98 24.22
CA ARG A 226 4.24 -11.07 24.98
C ARG A 226 2.74 -10.83 25.20
N TRP A 227 2.28 -9.60 24.98
CA TRP A 227 0.90 -9.16 25.17
C TRP A 227 0.45 -8.39 23.95
N ALA A 228 -0.70 -8.74 23.41
CA ALA A 228 -1.36 -7.93 22.41
C ALA A 228 -2.00 -6.71 23.08
N LYS A 229 -1.94 -5.56 22.43
CA LYS A 229 -2.67 -4.35 22.81
C LYS A 229 -3.89 -4.22 21.91
N PHE A 230 -5.05 -4.02 22.51
CA PHE A 230 -6.30 -3.78 21.80
C PHE A 230 -6.70 -2.32 21.88
N ASP A 231 -7.12 -1.75 20.77
CA ASP A 231 -7.82 -0.46 20.76
C ASP A 231 -9.29 -0.68 21.16
N SER A 232 -9.87 0.26 21.83
CA SER A 232 -11.29 0.18 22.25
C SER A 232 -12.27 0.49 21.14
N ARG A 233 -11.80 1.07 20.04
CA ARG A 233 -12.61 1.41 18.87
C ARG A 233 -12.78 0.19 17.95
N PRO A 234 -13.95 0.01 17.33
CA PRO A 234 -14.17 -1.07 16.38
C PRO A 234 -13.33 -0.88 15.12
N VAL A 235 -13.03 -1.96 14.43
CA VAL A 235 -12.42 -1.96 13.09
C VAL A 235 -13.35 -2.69 12.12
N LEU A 236 -13.50 -2.14 10.90
CA LEU A 236 -14.26 -2.79 9.84
C LEU A 236 -13.49 -4.03 9.36
N LEU A 237 -14.21 -5.13 9.19
CA LEU A 237 -13.63 -6.36 8.65
C LEU A 237 -13.80 -6.40 7.13
N PRO A 238 -12.72 -6.70 6.38
CA PRO A 238 -12.84 -6.98 4.95
C PRO A 238 -13.55 -8.32 4.72
N PRO A 239 -13.90 -8.64 3.45
CA PRO A 239 -14.33 -9.98 3.08
C PRO A 239 -13.32 -11.05 3.52
N ASP A 240 -13.79 -12.26 3.76
CA ASP A 240 -12.94 -13.41 4.08
C ASP A 240 -12.11 -13.83 2.85
N TRP A 241 -10.94 -13.25 2.72
CA TRP A 241 -10.03 -13.50 1.61
C TRP A 241 -9.48 -14.92 1.54
N SER A 242 -9.64 -15.72 2.60
CA SER A 242 -9.27 -17.15 2.58
C SER A 242 -10.21 -17.98 1.72
N LYS A 243 -11.45 -17.51 1.54
CA LYS A 243 -12.53 -18.19 0.79
C LYS A 243 -12.75 -17.65 -0.62
N THR A 244 -12.21 -16.48 -0.94
CA THR A 244 -12.42 -15.83 -2.22
C THR A 244 -11.10 -15.65 -2.96
N ARG A 245 -11.14 -15.56 -4.30
CA ARG A 245 -9.96 -15.12 -5.05
C ARG A 245 -9.56 -13.73 -4.53
N HIS A 246 -8.31 -13.63 -4.09
CA HIS A 246 -7.76 -12.35 -3.70
C HIS A 246 -7.78 -11.42 -4.92
N LYS A 247 -8.49 -10.31 -4.79
CA LYS A 247 -8.44 -9.18 -5.72
C LYS A 247 -7.55 -8.07 -5.14
N SER A 248 -6.85 -7.36 -6.00
CA SER A 248 -6.11 -6.17 -5.59
C SER A 248 -7.06 -5.00 -5.31
N ILE A 249 -6.56 -3.92 -4.71
CA ILE A 249 -7.34 -2.69 -4.54
C ILE A 249 -7.82 -2.15 -5.89
N PHE A 250 -7.03 -2.29 -6.94
CA PHE A 250 -7.40 -1.84 -8.27
C PHE A 250 -8.57 -2.66 -8.84
N GLU A 251 -8.51 -4.00 -8.73
CA GLU A 251 -9.61 -4.88 -9.17
C GLU A 251 -10.92 -4.60 -8.42
N HIS A 252 -10.85 -4.22 -7.14
CA HIS A 252 -12.03 -3.82 -6.36
C HIS A 252 -12.56 -2.45 -6.80
N GLN A 253 -11.70 -1.44 -6.87
CA GLN A 253 -12.09 -0.07 -7.14
C GLN A 253 -12.48 0.19 -8.60
N GLN A 254 -12.02 -0.64 -9.54
CA GLN A 254 -12.38 -0.55 -10.96
C GLN A 254 -13.55 -1.47 -11.34
N ASN A 255 -14.16 -2.20 -10.38
CA ASN A 255 -15.24 -3.16 -10.62
C ASN A 255 -14.87 -4.24 -11.67
N GLU A 256 -13.61 -4.68 -11.69
CA GLU A 256 -13.16 -5.74 -12.59
C GLU A 256 -13.65 -7.11 -12.07
N ASN A 257 -14.47 -7.79 -12.89
CA ASN A 257 -15.03 -9.12 -12.61
C ASN A 257 -14.04 -10.25 -12.93
#